data_7b411d7978cac8b8187c37ba13f36aa4
#
_entry.id   7b411d7978cac8b8187c37ba13f36aa4
#
_cell.length_a   1.000
_cell.length_b   1.000
_cell.length_c   1.000
_cell.angle_alpha   90.00
_cell.angle_beta   90.00
_cell.angle_gamma   90.00
#
_symmetry.space_group_name_H-M   'P 1'
#
loop_
_entity.id
_entity.type
_entity.pdbx_description
1 polymer ?
#
loop_
_entity_poly.entity_id
_entity_poly.type
_entity_poly.pdbx_seq_one_letter_code
_entity_poly.pdbx_strand_id
1 'polypeptide(L)'
;MKKVLFFNLQMFAEAVSGKKLVYLYRILDEAATVDGTTLAFTTENSRTKSKDADATETKDGTIRTPGAAEVEITATSILSKGDTLIDKLEEAMDSDKVVEIWEANLDEPVTGEGITNKFKGRYYQGYITEFEKTSNAEDFVECSLTFGINGVGIKGDVTVTTEQQELASYVFADTTKTGA
;
A
#
# COMPACT_ATOMS: atom_id res chain seq x y z
N MET A 1 -36.77 21.25 -37.15
CA MET A 1 -35.59 20.50 -36.75
C MET A 1 -35.55 20.40 -35.22
N LYS A 2 -35.84 19.21 -34.65
CA LYS A 2 -35.72 18.97 -33.20
C LYS A 2 -34.24 18.79 -32.84
N LYS A 3 -33.66 19.71 -32.08
CA LYS A 3 -32.34 19.50 -31.45
C LYS A 3 -32.48 18.44 -30.36
N VAL A 4 -31.91 17.26 -30.57
CA VAL A 4 -31.77 16.26 -29.52
C VAL A 4 -30.56 16.69 -28.67
N LEU A 5 -30.82 17.12 -27.45
CA LEU A 5 -29.76 17.33 -26.44
C LEU A 5 -29.33 15.94 -25.95
N PHE A 6 -28.13 15.53 -26.33
CA PHE A 6 -27.47 14.41 -25.67
C PHE A 6 -26.97 14.90 -24.31
N PHE A 7 -27.69 14.56 -23.24
CA PHE A 7 -27.12 14.62 -21.92
C PHE A 7 -26.10 13.48 -21.83
N ASN A 8 -24.80 13.81 -21.80
CA ASN A 8 -23.79 12.89 -21.30
C ASN A 8 -24.11 12.65 -19.81
N LEU A 9 -24.80 11.54 -19.52
CA LEU A 9 -24.84 11.03 -18.16
C LEU A 9 -23.41 10.70 -17.78
N GLN A 10 -22.78 11.56 -16.98
CA GLN A 10 -21.56 11.18 -16.29
C GLN A 10 -21.93 9.94 -15.46
N MET A 11 -21.44 8.77 -15.90
CA MET A 11 -21.47 7.59 -15.05
C MET A 11 -20.72 7.99 -13.79
N PHE A 12 -21.41 7.95 -12.65
CA PHE A 12 -20.80 8.24 -11.36
C PHE A 12 -19.63 7.27 -11.19
N ALA A 13 -18.41 7.80 -11.22
CA ALA A 13 -17.24 7.01 -10.90
C ALA A 13 -17.40 6.52 -9.45
N GLU A 14 -17.41 5.23 -9.24
CA GLU A 14 -17.48 4.64 -7.92
C GLU A 14 -16.15 4.93 -7.20
N ALA A 15 -16.23 5.45 -5.97
CA ALA A 15 -15.05 5.76 -5.18
C ALA A 15 -14.42 4.46 -4.66
N VAL A 16 -13.12 4.29 -4.82
CA VAL A 16 -12.37 3.17 -4.24
C VAL A 16 -12.36 3.30 -2.71
N SER A 17 -12.83 2.28 -2.02
CA SER A 17 -12.77 2.23 -0.56
C SER A 17 -11.34 2.04 -0.09
N GLY A 18 -10.90 2.80 0.93
CA GLY A 18 -9.57 2.64 1.52
C GLY A 18 -9.28 1.21 2.02
N LYS A 19 -10.30 0.46 2.44
CA LYS A 19 -10.20 -0.96 2.84
C LYS A 19 -9.83 -1.88 1.68
N LYS A 20 -10.05 -1.46 0.43
CA LYS A 20 -9.74 -2.22 -0.78
C LYS A 20 -8.32 -2.01 -1.29
N LEU A 21 -7.60 -1.04 -0.73
CA LEU A 21 -6.18 -0.82 -1.02
C LEU A 21 -5.35 -1.48 0.08
N VAL A 22 -4.74 -2.61 -0.25
CA VAL A 22 -4.01 -3.47 0.70
C VAL A 22 -2.51 -3.33 0.47
N TYR A 23 -1.77 -3.22 1.57
CA TYR A 23 -0.31 -3.19 1.54
C TYR A 23 0.27 -4.46 2.16
N LEU A 24 1.26 -5.05 1.47
CA LEU A 24 1.99 -6.23 1.93
C LEU A 24 3.47 -5.87 2.06
N TYR A 25 4.12 -6.46 3.03
CA TYR A 25 5.51 -6.19 3.39
C TYR A 25 6.30 -7.48 3.49
N ARG A 26 7.58 -7.44 3.11
CA ARG A 26 8.52 -8.54 3.27
C ARG A 26 9.94 -7.98 3.31
N ILE A 27 10.81 -8.57 4.11
CA ILE A 27 12.24 -8.28 4.05
C ILE A 27 12.82 -8.98 2.83
N LEU A 28 13.56 -8.26 2.00
CA LEU A 28 14.09 -8.78 0.73
C LEU A 28 14.95 -10.05 0.92
N ASP A 29 15.74 -10.10 1.97
CA ASP A 29 16.60 -11.27 2.29
C ASP A 29 15.77 -12.55 2.56
N GLU A 30 14.53 -12.41 2.99
CA GLU A 30 13.62 -13.53 3.26
C GLU A 30 12.79 -13.95 2.02
N ALA A 31 13.00 -13.35 0.86
CA ALA A 31 12.20 -13.55 -0.35
C ALA A 31 12.11 -15.00 -0.83
N ALA A 32 13.08 -15.83 -0.51
CA ALA A 32 13.09 -17.24 -0.88
C ALA A 32 12.23 -18.14 0.03
N THR A 33 11.83 -17.66 1.21
CA THR A 33 11.24 -18.49 2.28
C THR A 33 9.94 -17.95 2.86
N VAL A 34 9.66 -16.65 2.67
CA VAL A 34 8.51 -15.97 3.26
C VAL A 34 7.73 -15.23 2.18
N ASP A 35 6.42 -15.32 2.21
CA ASP A 35 5.52 -14.52 1.38
C ASP A 35 5.34 -13.09 1.95
N GLY A 36 4.94 -12.14 1.10
CA GLY A 36 4.54 -10.82 1.57
C GLY A 36 3.30 -10.90 2.46
N THR A 37 3.34 -10.26 3.62
CA THR A 37 2.24 -10.25 4.60
C THR A 37 1.78 -8.84 4.92
N THR A 38 0.52 -8.69 5.33
CA THR A 38 -0.04 -7.43 5.83
C THR A 38 0.36 -7.22 7.28
N LEU A 39 0.48 -5.96 7.70
CA LEU A 39 0.51 -5.62 9.12
C LEU A 39 -0.85 -5.94 9.77
N ALA A 40 -0.82 -6.54 10.96
CA ALA A 40 -2.03 -6.78 11.71
C ALA A 40 -2.66 -5.45 12.17
N PHE A 41 -3.99 -5.39 12.18
CA PHE A 41 -4.75 -4.22 12.64
C PHE A 41 -4.27 -2.87 12.08
N THR A 42 -3.94 -2.85 10.78
CA THR A 42 -3.59 -1.60 10.07
C THR A 42 -4.73 -0.60 10.15
N THR A 43 -4.45 0.59 10.65
CA THR A 43 -5.39 1.71 10.73
C THR A 43 -5.27 2.65 9.55
N GLU A 44 -4.05 2.85 9.04
CA GLU A 44 -3.77 3.75 7.93
C GLU A 44 -2.57 3.28 7.12
N ASN A 45 -2.68 3.46 5.80
CA ASN A 45 -1.54 3.44 4.89
C ASN A 45 -1.60 4.69 4.00
N SER A 46 -0.45 5.30 3.77
CA SER A 46 -0.34 6.44 2.87
C SER A 46 0.84 6.26 1.92
N ARG A 47 0.71 6.76 0.72
CA ARG A 47 1.79 6.83 -0.26
C ARG A 47 1.87 8.23 -0.82
N THR A 48 2.95 8.92 -0.49
CA THR A 48 3.27 10.25 -1.01
C THR A 48 4.26 10.13 -2.15
N LYS A 49 4.01 10.84 -3.22
CA LYS A 49 4.96 11.02 -4.32
C LYS A 49 5.16 12.50 -4.55
N SER A 50 6.37 12.96 -4.31
CA SER A 50 6.78 14.36 -4.47
C SER A 50 7.78 14.51 -5.59
N LYS A 51 7.93 15.73 -6.07
CA LYS A 51 8.91 16.11 -7.07
C LYS A 51 9.23 17.57 -6.91
N ASP A 52 10.48 17.88 -6.62
CA ASP A 52 10.96 19.24 -6.57
C ASP A 52 11.09 19.82 -7.99
N ALA A 53 11.03 21.13 -8.09
CA ALA A 53 11.21 21.84 -9.34
C ALA A 53 12.03 23.11 -9.10
N ASP A 54 13.25 23.13 -9.62
CA ASP A 54 14.10 24.32 -9.59
C ASP A 54 13.49 25.43 -10.45
N ALA A 55 13.48 26.64 -9.92
CA ALA A 55 12.97 27.81 -10.61
C ALA A 55 14.14 28.69 -11.10
N THR A 56 14.17 28.98 -12.39
CA THR A 56 15.11 29.89 -12.99
C THR A 56 14.36 31.11 -13.51
N GLU A 57 14.69 32.30 -12.98
CA GLU A 57 14.15 33.58 -13.46
C GLU A 57 14.80 33.94 -14.78
N THR A 58 13.98 34.27 -15.78
CA THR A 58 14.40 34.78 -17.07
C THR A 58 13.77 36.15 -17.34
N LYS A 59 14.23 36.89 -18.36
CA LYS A 59 13.63 38.17 -18.74
C LYS A 59 12.15 38.05 -19.17
N ASP A 60 11.75 36.86 -19.61
CA ASP A 60 10.41 36.56 -20.12
C ASP A 60 9.52 35.81 -19.10
N GLY A 61 10.04 35.56 -17.87
CA GLY A 61 9.32 34.87 -16.78
C GLY A 61 10.11 33.72 -16.16
N THR A 62 9.51 33.05 -15.19
CA THR A 62 10.12 31.92 -14.47
C THR A 62 9.98 30.62 -15.24
N ILE A 63 11.09 29.91 -15.47
CA ILE A 63 11.13 28.55 -16.01
C ILE A 63 11.34 27.59 -14.85
N ARG A 64 10.54 26.48 -14.79
CA ARG A 64 10.68 25.41 -13.80
C ARG A 64 11.24 24.14 -14.43
N THR A 65 12.33 23.64 -13.85
CA THR A 65 12.95 22.36 -14.25
C THR A 65 12.67 21.33 -13.16
N PRO A 66 11.89 20.25 -13.44
CA PRO A 66 11.55 19.25 -12.44
C PRO A 66 12.76 18.37 -12.10
N GLY A 67 12.98 18.13 -10.81
CA GLY A 67 13.97 17.21 -10.26
C GLY A 67 13.55 15.74 -10.32
N ALA A 68 14.26 14.87 -9.60
CA ALA A 68 13.87 13.46 -9.42
C ALA A 68 12.56 13.35 -8.63
N ALA A 69 11.82 12.28 -8.85
CA ALA A 69 10.65 11.99 -8.04
C ALA A 69 11.07 11.17 -6.82
N GLU A 70 10.54 11.54 -5.66
CA GLU A 70 10.69 10.83 -4.40
C GLU A 70 9.36 10.17 -4.02
N VAL A 71 9.42 8.97 -3.46
CA VAL A 71 8.25 8.23 -2.99
C VAL A 71 8.48 7.83 -1.54
N GLU A 72 7.48 8.07 -0.73
CA GLU A 72 7.42 7.68 0.67
C GLU A 72 6.13 6.90 0.91
N ILE A 73 6.23 5.83 1.69
CA ILE A 73 5.08 5.05 2.12
C ILE A 73 5.07 5.06 3.64
N THR A 74 3.89 5.32 4.23
CA THR A 74 3.69 5.22 5.67
C THR A 74 2.67 4.15 5.98
N ALA A 75 2.83 3.49 7.12
CA ALA A 75 1.90 2.50 7.63
C ALA A 75 1.74 2.67 9.14
N THR A 76 0.49 2.70 9.59
CA THR A 76 0.15 2.76 11.00
C THR A 76 -0.72 1.56 11.36
N SER A 77 -0.36 0.88 12.45
CA SER A 77 -1.06 -0.31 12.92
C SER A 77 -1.11 -0.37 14.45
N ILE A 78 -2.14 -1.05 14.98
CA ILE A 78 -2.21 -1.37 16.40
C ILE A 78 -1.38 -2.64 16.64
N LEU A 79 -0.49 -2.59 17.63
CA LEU A 79 0.39 -3.70 17.97
C LEU A 79 -0.42 -4.91 18.46
N SER A 80 -0.29 -6.02 17.76
CA SER A 80 -0.89 -7.30 18.14
C SER A 80 0.06 -8.10 19.03
N LYS A 81 -0.50 -8.86 20.00
CA LYS A 81 0.30 -9.83 20.76
C LYS A 81 0.83 -10.93 19.85
N GLY A 82 2.16 -11.08 19.81
CA GLY A 82 2.82 -12.10 19.00
C GLY A 82 2.96 -11.73 17.52
N ASP A 83 2.77 -10.48 17.16
CA ASP A 83 3.10 -9.98 15.83
C ASP A 83 4.62 -9.94 15.65
N THR A 84 5.12 -10.92 14.90
CA THR A 84 6.55 -11.03 14.61
C THR A 84 6.99 -10.15 13.45
N LEU A 85 6.07 -9.64 12.64
CA LEU A 85 6.41 -8.79 11.49
C LEU A 85 6.90 -7.42 11.94
N ILE A 86 6.25 -6.81 12.93
CA ILE A 86 6.67 -5.51 13.48
C ILE A 86 8.08 -5.60 14.07
N ASP A 87 8.37 -6.65 14.86
CA ASP A 87 9.69 -6.83 15.45
C ASP A 87 10.76 -7.07 14.37
N LYS A 88 10.44 -7.83 13.32
CA LYS A 88 11.32 -8.03 12.17
C LYS A 88 11.58 -6.76 11.37
N LEU A 89 10.58 -5.91 11.23
CA LEU A 89 10.74 -4.62 10.54
C LEU A 89 11.61 -3.67 11.37
N GLU A 90 11.46 -3.63 12.70
CA GLU A 90 12.36 -2.88 13.58
C GLU A 90 13.81 -3.37 13.45
N GLU A 91 14.04 -4.70 13.47
CA GLU A 91 15.36 -5.30 13.25
C GLU A 91 15.91 -5.03 11.82
N ALA A 92 15.05 -4.97 10.83
CA ALA A 92 15.43 -4.63 9.46
C ALA A 92 15.89 -3.18 9.33
N MET A 93 15.28 -2.26 10.09
CA MET A 93 15.74 -0.88 10.18
C MET A 93 17.14 -0.81 10.82
N ASP A 94 17.34 -1.48 11.94
CA ASP A 94 18.62 -1.49 12.66
C ASP A 94 19.77 -2.12 11.85
N SER A 95 19.42 -3.02 10.93
CA SER A 95 20.37 -3.76 10.10
C SER A 95 20.47 -3.25 8.66
N ASP A 96 19.88 -2.10 8.35
CA ASP A 96 19.85 -1.48 7.01
C ASP A 96 19.35 -2.44 5.91
N LYS A 97 18.36 -3.30 6.22
CA LYS A 97 17.82 -4.25 5.27
C LYS A 97 16.75 -3.61 4.37
N VAL A 98 16.75 -4.03 3.11
CA VAL A 98 15.74 -3.62 2.14
C VAL A 98 14.42 -4.30 2.44
N VAL A 99 13.35 -3.53 2.44
CA VAL A 99 11.96 -4.00 2.55
C VAL A 99 11.29 -3.93 1.19
N GLU A 100 10.64 -5.00 0.81
CA GLU A 100 9.74 -5.07 -0.34
C GLU A 100 8.32 -4.70 0.10
N ILE A 101 7.66 -3.87 -0.70
CA ILE A 101 6.31 -3.40 -0.41
C ILE A 101 5.46 -3.56 -1.66
N TRP A 102 4.28 -4.14 -1.51
CA TRP A 102 3.26 -4.22 -2.56
C TRP A 102 2.02 -3.45 -2.14
N GLU A 103 1.54 -2.63 -3.05
CA GLU A 103 0.24 -1.96 -2.98
C GLU A 103 -0.70 -2.70 -3.94
N ALA A 104 -1.78 -3.30 -3.46
CA ALA A 104 -2.74 -4.05 -4.26
C ALA A 104 -4.13 -3.43 -4.17
N ASN A 105 -4.79 -3.21 -5.31
CA ASN A 105 -6.16 -2.72 -5.37
C ASN A 105 -7.14 -3.89 -5.57
N LEU A 106 -7.87 -4.27 -4.53
CA LEU A 106 -8.81 -5.38 -4.57
C LEU A 106 -10.06 -5.12 -5.44
N ASP A 107 -10.33 -3.86 -5.81
CA ASP A 107 -11.39 -3.51 -6.76
C ASP A 107 -10.95 -3.69 -8.22
N GLU A 108 -9.68 -3.99 -8.47
CA GLU A 108 -9.14 -4.24 -9.80
C GLU A 108 -8.56 -5.66 -9.94
N PRO A 109 -9.41 -6.71 -9.91
CA PRO A 109 -8.94 -8.09 -10.10
C PRO A 109 -8.38 -8.28 -11.51
N VAL A 110 -7.30 -9.05 -11.61
CA VAL A 110 -6.76 -9.49 -12.90
C VAL A 110 -7.59 -10.66 -13.42
N THR A 111 -8.17 -10.49 -14.59
CA THR A 111 -9.00 -11.51 -15.23
C THR A 111 -8.20 -12.30 -16.27
N GLY A 112 -8.35 -13.62 -16.28
CA GLY A 112 -7.70 -14.53 -17.24
C GLY A 112 -7.92 -15.99 -16.86
N GLU A 113 -7.72 -16.89 -17.82
CA GLU A 113 -7.87 -18.34 -17.56
C GLU A 113 -6.79 -18.82 -16.58
N GLY A 114 -7.20 -19.45 -15.48
CA GLY A 114 -6.31 -19.95 -14.44
C GLY A 114 -5.71 -18.87 -13.49
N ILE A 115 -6.12 -17.61 -13.62
CA ILE A 115 -5.66 -16.52 -12.74
C ILE A 115 -6.64 -16.38 -11.57
N THR A 116 -6.14 -16.62 -10.36
CA THR A 116 -6.89 -16.42 -9.12
C THR A 116 -6.09 -15.56 -8.16
N ASN A 117 -6.79 -14.78 -7.34
CA ASN A 117 -6.20 -13.97 -6.26
C ASN A 117 -5.12 -12.97 -6.72
N LYS A 118 -5.18 -12.52 -7.98
CA LYS A 118 -4.30 -11.47 -8.51
C LYS A 118 -5.05 -10.18 -8.73
N PHE A 119 -4.43 -9.09 -8.34
CA PHE A 119 -4.97 -7.74 -8.37
C PHE A 119 -3.98 -6.77 -8.99
N LYS A 120 -4.46 -5.72 -9.63
CA LYS A 120 -3.60 -4.64 -10.10
C LYS A 120 -2.96 -3.93 -8.92
N GLY A 121 -1.67 -3.64 -9.05
CA GLY A 121 -0.93 -3.03 -7.96
C GLY A 121 0.38 -2.42 -8.39
N ARG A 122 1.21 -2.18 -7.37
CA ARG A 122 2.57 -1.65 -7.52
C ARG A 122 3.51 -2.37 -6.58
N TYR A 123 4.72 -2.49 -7.01
CA TYR A 123 5.85 -3.03 -6.27
C TYR A 123 6.86 -1.94 -5.99
N TYR A 124 7.38 -1.94 -4.77
CA TYR A 124 8.38 -1.00 -4.30
C TYR A 124 9.47 -1.74 -3.52
N GLN A 125 10.65 -1.15 -3.51
CA GLN A 125 11.73 -1.50 -2.58
C GLN A 125 12.19 -0.25 -1.88
N GLY A 126 12.48 -0.35 -0.59
CA GLY A 126 12.92 0.79 0.20
C GLY A 126 13.52 0.38 1.53
N TYR A 127 13.83 1.38 2.32
CA TYR A 127 14.34 1.22 3.69
C TYR A 127 13.35 1.86 4.66
N ILE A 128 13.30 1.35 5.87
CA ILE A 128 12.56 2.00 6.95
C ILE A 128 13.40 3.19 7.39
N THR A 129 12.80 4.38 7.31
CA THR A 129 13.44 5.65 7.66
C THR A 129 12.98 6.17 9.03
N GLU A 130 11.82 5.72 9.49
CA GLU A 130 11.26 6.06 10.79
C GLU A 130 10.44 4.90 11.33
N PHE A 131 10.60 4.63 12.62
CA PHE A 131 9.84 3.65 13.37
C PHE A 131 9.41 4.30 14.69
N GLU A 132 8.11 4.47 14.89
CA GLU A 132 7.55 5.08 16.10
C GLU A 132 6.62 4.07 16.79
N LYS A 133 6.76 3.94 18.09
CA LYS A 133 5.89 3.13 18.95
C LYS A 133 5.28 4.01 20.04
N THR A 134 3.99 4.29 19.92
CA THR A 134 3.25 5.15 20.86
C THR A 134 2.44 4.29 21.83
N SER A 135 2.62 4.54 23.14
CA SER A 135 1.92 3.85 24.22
C SER A 135 1.22 4.85 25.12
N ASN A 136 -0.11 4.86 25.08
CA ASN A 136 -0.96 5.68 25.93
C ASN A 136 -1.65 4.81 26.99
N ALA A 137 -1.98 5.39 28.16
CA ALA A 137 -2.61 4.65 29.25
C ALA A 137 -4.06 4.24 28.95
N GLU A 138 -4.73 4.95 28.03
CA GLU A 138 -6.16 4.78 27.71
C GLU A 138 -6.39 4.06 26.36
N ASP A 139 -5.33 3.90 25.55
CA ASP A 139 -5.41 3.36 24.20
C ASP A 139 -4.51 2.14 23.99
N PHE A 140 -4.70 1.48 22.85
CA PHE A 140 -3.78 0.43 22.39
C PHE A 140 -2.43 1.02 21.98
N VAL A 141 -1.39 0.19 22.05
CA VAL A 141 -0.07 0.57 21.53
C VAL A 141 -0.16 0.65 20.00
N GLU A 142 0.25 1.77 19.46
CA GLU A 142 0.28 2.06 18.04
C GLU A 142 1.72 2.04 17.52
N CYS A 143 1.91 1.44 16.35
CA CYS A 143 3.17 1.43 15.62
C CYS A 143 3.01 2.19 14.30
N SER A 144 3.86 3.17 14.05
CA SER A 144 3.96 3.89 12.78
C SER A 144 5.32 3.64 12.14
N LEU A 145 5.30 3.32 10.85
CA LEU A 145 6.49 3.06 10.04
C LEU A 145 6.49 4.01 8.85
N THR A 146 7.65 4.56 8.54
CA THR A 146 7.90 5.33 7.31
C THR A 146 8.95 4.64 6.48
N PHE A 147 8.68 4.46 5.20
CA PHE A 147 9.55 3.81 4.23
C PHE A 147 9.99 4.81 3.16
N GLY A 148 11.29 5.06 3.06
CA GLY A 148 11.90 5.76 1.94
C GLY A 148 12.10 4.81 0.77
N ILE A 149 11.46 5.09 -0.36
CA ILE A 149 11.40 4.17 -1.50
C ILE A 149 12.52 4.44 -2.51
N ASN A 150 13.17 3.37 -2.96
CA ASN A 150 14.12 3.41 -4.04
C ASN A 150 13.39 3.59 -5.39
N GLY A 151 13.52 4.76 -6.00
CA GLY A 151 12.86 5.08 -7.26
C GLY A 151 11.36 5.39 -7.12
N VAL A 152 10.56 4.97 -8.09
CA VAL A 152 9.14 5.39 -8.19
C VAL A 152 8.12 4.24 -8.12
N GLY A 153 8.60 3.03 -7.88
CA GLY A 153 7.79 1.81 -7.94
C GLY A 153 7.40 1.36 -9.35
N ILE A 154 7.06 0.09 -9.48
CA ILE A 154 6.73 -0.57 -10.75
C ILE A 154 5.30 -1.10 -10.67
N LYS A 155 4.50 -0.85 -11.71
CA LYS A 155 3.15 -1.42 -11.83
C LYS A 155 3.24 -2.91 -12.16
N GLY A 156 2.36 -3.71 -11.58
CA GLY A 156 2.30 -5.14 -11.82
C GLY A 156 1.05 -5.77 -11.21
N ASP A 157 1.01 -7.09 -11.26
CA ASP A 157 -0.07 -7.88 -10.68
C ASP A 157 0.42 -8.48 -9.37
N VAL A 158 -0.30 -8.21 -8.30
CA VAL A 158 0.02 -8.64 -6.93
C VAL A 158 -0.89 -9.80 -6.54
N THR A 159 -0.32 -10.86 -5.99
CA THR A 159 -1.10 -11.95 -5.40
C THR A 159 -1.44 -11.61 -3.95
N VAL A 160 -2.73 -11.65 -3.62
CA VAL A 160 -3.24 -11.43 -2.26
C VAL A 160 -4.02 -12.68 -1.86
N THR A 161 -3.62 -13.35 -0.79
CA THR A 161 -4.28 -14.60 -0.37
C THR A 161 -5.73 -14.36 0.06
N THR A 162 -6.54 -15.41 0.09
CA THR A 162 -7.95 -15.31 0.49
C THR A 162 -8.06 -14.77 1.92
N GLU A 163 -7.19 -15.22 2.82
CA GLU A 163 -7.17 -14.76 4.21
C GLU A 163 -6.84 -13.26 4.31
N GLN A 164 -5.88 -12.78 3.51
CA GLN A 164 -5.54 -11.35 3.45
C GLN A 164 -6.68 -10.50 2.87
N GLN A 165 -7.41 -11.04 1.89
CA GLN A 165 -8.59 -10.39 1.32
C GLN A 165 -9.74 -10.31 2.33
N GLU A 166 -9.95 -11.37 3.10
CA GLU A 166 -10.98 -11.44 4.15
C GLU A 166 -10.71 -10.42 5.27
N LEU A 167 -9.46 -10.29 5.71
CA LEU A 167 -9.05 -9.28 6.68
C LEU A 167 -9.35 -7.86 6.18
N ALA A 168 -9.14 -7.61 4.89
CA ALA A 168 -9.39 -6.30 4.28
C ALA A 168 -10.89 -6.01 4.03
N SER A 169 -11.72 -7.05 3.79
CA SER A 169 -13.11 -6.85 3.32
C SER A 169 -14.18 -7.16 4.34
N TYR A 170 -13.87 -7.78 5.48
CA TYR A 170 -14.85 -8.25 6.46
C TYR A 170 -15.96 -9.05 5.78
N VAL A 171 -15.60 -10.17 5.13
CA VAL A 171 -16.55 -11.01 4.40
C VAL A 171 -17.45 -11.74 5.39
N PHE A 172 -18.76 -11.77 5.10
CA PHE A 172 -19.71 -12.58 5.84
C PHE A 172 -19.30 -14.06 5.74
N ALA A 173 -18.97 -14.67 6.88
CA ALA A 173 -18.74 -16.10 6.99
C ALA A 173 -20.00 -16.79 7.52
N ASP A 174 -20.46 -17.83 6.80
CA ASP A 174 -21.57 -18.65 7.27
C ASP A 174 -21.18 -19.39 8.56
N THR A 175 -22.15 -19.62 9.44
CA THR A 175 -21.97 -20.35 10.70
C THR A 175 -21.74 -21.85 10.51
N THR A 176 -21.91 -22.37 9.29
CA THR A 176 -21.64 -23.76 8.95
C THR A 176 -20.13 -24.01 8.83
N LYS A 177 -19.66 -25.18 9.33
CA LYS A 177 -18.26 -25.60 9.22
C LYS A 177 -17.79 -25.52 7.76
N THR A 178 -16.80 -24.68 7.47
CA THR A 178 -16.10 -24.66 6.19
C THR A 178 -15.23 -25.92 6.12
N GLY A 179 -15.68 -26.89 5.33
CA GLY A 179 -14.90 -27.96 4.72
C GLY A 179 -14.20 -28.94 5.67
N ALA A 180 -14.54 -30.18 5.49
CA ALA A 180 -13.63 -31.31 5.78
C ALA A 180 -12.80 -31.59 4.53
#